data_e6b576747045077b583e3013b96cbdca
#
_entry.id   e6b576747045077b583e3013b96cbdca
#
_cell.length_a   1.000
_cell.length_b   1.000
_cell.length_c   1.000
_cell.angle_alpha   90.00
_cell.angle_beta   90.00
_cell.angle_gamma   90.00
#
_symmetry.space_group_name_H-M   'P 1'
#
loop_
_entity.id
_entity.type
_entity.pdbx_description
1 polymer ?
#
loop_
_entity_poly.entity_id
_entity_poly.type
_entity_poly.pdbx_seq_one_letter_code
_entity_poly.pdbx_strand_id
1 'polypeptide(L)'
;MDLGAGRRGVDMGASAVRLANLNGRLSELGYHVEDLGNVPAAQPESNPIGPSNARYLPQITDTCTRLAAAVEKALGEKRFPLILGGD
;
A
#
# COMPACT_ATOMS: atom_id res chain seq x y z
N MET A 1 -1.13 -3.75 -3.66
CA MET A 1 -0.73 -3.86 -5.08
C MET A 1 -0.54 -5.33 -5.43
N ASP A 2 -0.86 -5.75 -6.62
CA ASP A 2 -0.72 -7.16 -7.04
C ASP A 2 -0.08 -7.31 -8.43
N LEU A 3 0.87 -6.43 -8.74
CA LEU A 3 1.58 -6.43 -10.01
C LEU A 3 2.81 -7.34 -10.03
N GLY A 4 3.40 -7.63 -8.89
CA GLY A 4 4.67 -8.34 -8.82
C GLY A 4 4.56 -9.85 -8.77
N ALA A 5 3.58 -10.41 -8.09
CA ALA A 5 3.50 -11.82 -7.78
C ALA A 5 2.76 -12.67 -8.83
N GLY A 6 2.15 -12.07 -9.83
CA GLY A 6 1.39 -12.83 -10.83
C GLY A 6 0.06 -13.40 -10.33
N ARG A 7 -0.36 -13.09 -9.11
CA ARG A 7 -1.66 -13.47 -8.55
C ARG A 7 -2.52 -12.23 -8.36
N ARG A 8 -3.82 -12.40 -8.58
CA ARG A 8 -4.80 -11.35 -8.36
C ARG A 8 -5.36 -11.45 -6.94
N GLY A 9 -5.78 -10.31 -6.39
CA GLY A 9 -6.47 -10.26 -5.11
C GLY A 9 -5.63 -9.88 -3.91
N VAL A 10 -4.31 -9.88 -3.99
CA VAL A 10 -3.45 -9.49 -2.86
C VAL A 10 -3.60 -8.02 -2.48
N ASP A 11 -4.07 -7.18 -3.40
CA ASP A 11 -4.35 -5.77 -3.14
C ASP A 11 -5.58 -5.56 -2.25
N MET A 12 -6.35 -6.60 -1.98
CA MET A 12 -7.49 -6.57 -1.07
C MET A 12 -7.10 -6.65 0.41
N GLY A 13 -5.84 -6.98 0.71
CA GLY A 13 -5.39 -7.23 2.08
C GLY A 13 -5.61 -6.05 3.02
N ALA A 14 -5.21 -4.85 2.61
CA ALA A 14 -5.36 -3.65 3.43
C ALA A 14 -6.84 -3.35 3.71
N SER A 15 -7.73 -3.52 2.72
CA SER A 15 -9.17 -3.34 2.91
C SER A 15 -9.74 -4.34 3.89
N ALA A 16 -9.31 -5.61 3.81
CA ALA A 16 -9.75 -6.64 4.74
C ALA A 16 -9.34 -6.31 6.18
N VAL A 17 -8.13 -5.82 6.39
CA VAL A 17 -7.65 -5.41 7.72
C VAL A 17 -8.46 -4.23 8.25
N ARG A 18 -8.82 -3.26 7.41
CA ARG A 18 -9.69 -2.14 7.81
C ARG A 18 -11.08 -2.63 8.22
N LEU A 19 -11.66 -3.56 7.47
CA LEU A 19 -12.95 -4.17 7.83
C LEU A 19 -12.87 -4.92 9.16
N ALA A 20 -11.72 -5.46 9.52
CA ALA A 20 -11.49 -6.07 10.82
C ALA A 20 -11.32 -5.06 11.96
N ASN A 21 -11.47 -3.77 11.69
CA ASN A 21 -11.45 -2.67 12.66
C ASN A 21 -10.08 -2.44 13.30
N LEU A 22 -9.03 -2.42 12.50
CA LEU A 22 -7.67 -2.15 12.98
C LEU A 22 -7.59 -0.82 13.74
N ASN A 23 -8.16 0.25 13.18
CA ASN A 23 -8.12 1.57 13.80
C ASN A 23 -8.77 1.58 15.18
N GLY A 24 -9.94 0.94 15.33
CA GLY A 24 -10.63 0.83 16.60
C GLY A 24 -9.82 0.07 17.63
N ARG A 25 -9.20 -1.02 17.22
CA ARG A 25 -8.35 -1.83 18.11
C ARG A 25 -7.12 -1.09 18.58
N LEU A 26 -6.45 -0.35 17.69
CA LEU A 26 -5.30 0.46 18.06
C LEU A 26 -5.70 1.63 18.97
N SER A 27 -6.85 2.24 18.73
CA SER A 27 -7.36 3.30 19.59
C SER A 27 -7.69 2.80 21.00
N GLU A 28 -8.22 1.58 21.11
CA GLU A 28 -8.46 0.93 22.42
C GLU A 28 -7.17 0.71 23.21
N LEU A 29 -6.05 0.54 22.52
CA LEU A 29 -4.74 0.39 23.15
C LEU A 29 -4.13 1.74 23.56
N GLY A 30 -4.80 2.84 23.29
CA GLY A 30 -4.36 4.18 23.68
C GLY A 30 -3.59 4.94 22.60
N TYR A 31 -3.53 4.42 21.38
CA TYR A 31 -2.86 5.10 20.27
C TYR A 31 -3.78 6.05 19.54
N HIS A 32 -3.23 7.18 19.11
CA HIS A 32 -3.92 8.07 18.19
C HIS A 32 -3.61 7.62 16.75
N VAL A 33 -4.64 7.20 16.03
CA VAL A 33 -4.48 6.61 14.69
C VAL A 33 -5.09 7.53 13.64
N GLU A 34 -4.34 7.77 12.58
CA GLU A 34 -4.84 8.47 11.39
C GLU A 34 -4.68 7.55 10.19
N ASP A 35 -5.78 7.24 9.51
CA ASP A 35 -5.77 6.45 8.28
C ASP A 35 -5.59 7.39 7.09
N LEU A 36 -4.44 7.30 6.42
CA LEU A 36 -4.12 8.14 5.28
C LEU A 36 -4.70 7.61 3.96
N GLY A 37 -5.41 6.50 4.02
CA GLY A 37 -5.99 5.88 2.84
C GLY A 37 -5.01 4.98 2.09
N ASN A 38 -5.36 4.67 0.87
CA ASN A 38 -4.55 3.80 0.02
C ASN A 38 -3.55 4.61 -0.81
N VAL A 39 -2.36 4.07 -0.99
CA VAL A 39 -1.47 4.53 -2.06
C VAL A 39 -2.04 3.99 -3.37
N PRO A 40 -2.38 4.86 -4.35
CA PRO A 40 -2.92 4.39 -5.62
C PRO A 40 -1.97 3.42 -6.32
N ALA A 41 -2.52 2.33 -6.83
CA ALA A 41 -1.76 1.32 -7.55
C ALA A 41 -2.48 0.93 -8.84
N ALA A 42 -1.72 0.76 -9.92
CA ALA A 42 -2.27 0.35 -11.20
C ALA A 42 -2.75 -1.11 -11.16
N GLN A 43 -3.73 -1.41 -12.00
CA GLN A 43 -4.25 -2.77 -12.15
C GLN A 43 -3.60 -3.45 -13.37
N PRO A 44 -3.27 -4.75 -13.28
CA PRO A 44 -2.62 -5.45 -14.39
C PRO A 44 -3.42 -5.40 -15.69
N GLU A 45 -4.74 -5.51 -15.59
CA GLU A 45 -5.62 -5.57 -16.76
C GLU A 45 -5.63 -4.27 -17.56
N SER A 46 -5.28 -3.15 -16.95
CA SER A 46 -5.34 -1.82 -17.57
C SER A 46 -3.99 -1.34 -18.08
N ASN A 47 -2.92 -2.13 -17.91
CA ASN A 47 -1.56 -1.67 -18.17
C ASN A 47 -0.76 -2.73 -18.94
N PRO A 48 0.21 -2.32 -19.78
CA PRO A 48 1.08 -3.26 -20.47
C PRO A 48 2.00 -3.99 -19.48
N ILE A 49 2.23 -5.27 -19.74
CA ILE A 49 3.07 -6.12 -18.89
C ILE A 49 4.54 -5.66 -18.91
N GLY A 50 5.02 -5.27 -20.08
CA GLY A 50 6.43 -4.93 -20.25
C GLY A 50 7.33 -6.17 -20.40
N PRO A 51 8.66 -6.02 -20.37
CA PRO A 51 9.59 -7.13 -20.50
C PRO A 51 9.49 -8.11 -19.34
N SER A 52 9.79 -9.39 -19.59
CA SER A 52 9.62 -10.47 -18.61
C SER A 52 10.46 -10.28 -17.34
N ASN A 53 11.59 -9.60 -17.43
CA ASN A 53 12.46 -9.32 -16.29
C ASN A 53 12.14 -7.99 -15.57
N ALA A 54 11.13 -7.26 -16.05
CA ALA A 54 10.73 -5.96 -15.48
C ALA A 54 9.22 -5.73 -15.68
N ARG A 55 8.41 -6.73 -15.27
CA ARG A 55 6.95 -6.70 -15.43
C ARG A 55 6.36 -5.53 -14.64
N TYR A 56 5.57 -4.70 -15.31
CA TYR A 56 4.93 -3.52 -14.72
C TYR A 56 5.90 -2.57 -14.01
N LEU A 57 7.16 -2.53 -14.44
CA LEU A 57 8.18 -1.71 -13.78
C LEU A 57 7.78 -0.23 -13.63
N PRO A 58 7.26 0.47 -14.66
CA PRO A 58 6.87 1.88 -14.49
C PRO A 58 5.78 2.05 -13.44
N GLN A 59 4.78 1.16 -13.41
CA GLN A 59 3.66 1.23 -12.49
C GLN A 59 4.10 0.93 -11.06
N ILE A 60 4.94 -0.07 -10.88
CA ILE A 60 5.50 -0.43 -9.57
C ILE A 60 6.38 0.71 -9.06
N THR A 61 7.23 1.28 -9.92
CA THR A 61 8.08 2.41 -9.56
C THR A 61 7.26 3.60 -9.09
N ASP A 62 6.19 3.93 -9.80
CA ASP A 62 5.30 5.03 -9.42
C ASP A 62 4.68 4.80 -8.04
N THR A 63 4.14 3.62 -7.80
CA THR A 63 3.54 3.26 -6.51
C THR A 63 4.57 3.33 -5.38
N CYS A 64 5.74 2.77 -5.59
CA CYS A 64 6.81 2.78 -4.58
C CYS A 64 7.29 4.20 -4.29
N THR A 65 7.38 5.06 -5.30
CA THR A 65 7.76 6.46 -5.13
C THR A 65 6.73 7.20 -4.28
N ARG A 66 5.46 6.99 -4.54
CA ARG A 66 4.36 7.59 -3.75
C ARG A 66 4.38 7.11 -2.31
N LEU A 67 4.60 5.82 -2.10
CA LEU A 67 4.71 5.26 -0.76
C LEU A 67 5.91 5.84 -0.01
N ALA A 68 7.06 5.92 -0.66
CA ALA A 68 8.26 6.50 -0.06
C ALA A 68 8.03 7.94 0.38
N ALA A 69 7.38 8.75 -0.45
CA ALA A 69 7.05 10.14 -0.12
C ALA A 69 6.10 10.23 1.10
N ALA A 70 5.09 9.36 1.16
CA ALA A 70 4.16 9.33 2.28
C ALA A 70 4.85 8.93 3.60
N VAL A 71 5.73 7.94 3.55
CA VAL A 71 6.50 7.50 4.72
C VAL A 71 7.47 8.59 5.19
N GLU A 72 8.17 9.23 4.25
CA GLU A 72 9.09 10.32 4.57
C GLU A 72 8.36 11.47 5.26
N LYS A 73 7.19 11.84 4.76
CA LYS A 73 6.36 12.87 5.37
C LYS A 73 5.93 12.49 6.80
N ALA A 74 5.48 11.25 6.99
CA ALA A 74 5.07 10.77 8.31
C ALA A 74 6.23 10.82 9.31
N LEU A 75 7.41 10.38 8.92
CA LEU A 75 8.60 10.41 9.75
C LEU A 75 9.03 11.85 10.05
N GLY A 76 8.92 12.76 9.08
CA GLY A 76 9.20 14.18 9.28
C GLY A 76 8.25 14.84 10.27
N GLU A 77 7.04 14.34 10.39
CA GLU A 77 6.04 14.78 11.37
C GLU A 77 6.14 14.02 12.70
N LYS A 78 7.17 13.20 12.87
CA LYS A 78 7.41 12.36 14.06
C LYS A 78 6.28 11.37 14.33
N ARG A 79 5.66 10.86 13.26
CA ARG A 79 4.63 9.82 13.32
C ARG A 79 5.25 8.46 13.02
N PHE A 80 4.64 7.42 13.58
CA PHE A 80 5.02 6.03 13.27
C PHE A 80 4.18 5.55 12.08
N PRO A 81 4.77 5.29 10.92
CA PRO A 81 4.03 4.77 9.77
C PRO A 81 3.76 3.28 9.91
N LEU A 82 2.49 2.90 9.77
CA LEU A 82 2.07 1.51 9.67
C LEU A 82 1.63 1.25 8.23
N ILE A 83 2.36 0.40 7.54
CA ILE A 83 2.14 0.11 6.13
C ILE A 83 1.51 -1.27 6.00
N LEU A 84 0.38 -1.33 5.33
CA LEU A 84 -0.29 -2.60 5.03
C LEU A 84 -0.17 -2.87 3.53
N GLY A 85 0.37 -4.00 3.21
CA GLY A 85 0.58 -4.33 1.82
C GLY A 85 0.94 -5.79 1.64
N GLY A 86 1.13 -6.15 0.40
CA GLY A 86 1.62 -7.44 0.00
C GLY A 86 2.17 -7.31 -1.41
N ASP A 87 3.02 -8.20 -1.77
CA ASP A 87 3.57 -8.25 -3.11
C ASP A 87 4.53 -7.06 -3.36
#